data_36963eba8ecb5712b092146fb1a0a76d
#
_entry.id   36963eba8ecb5712b092146fb1a0a76d
#
_cell.length_a   1.000
_cell.length_b   1.000
_cell.length_c   1.000
_cell.angle_alpha   90.00
_cell.angle_beta   90.00
_cell.angle_gamma   90.00
#
_symmetry.space_group_name_H-M   'P 1'
#
loop_
_entity.id
_entity.type
_entity.pdbx_description
1 polymer ?
#
loop_
_entity_poly.entity_id
_entity_poly.type
_entity_poly.pdbx_seq_one_letter_code
_entity_poly.pdbx_strand_id
1 'polypeptide(L)'
;MVLLGASGAGKTTLIQLCNGSLKPSKGSIEWCGQPFESLMRHQRRSIGTFWQDLRLVEELSVVQNINSGALGRHGVLWALRNLLGVLDKDACLTVMRQVHLEPSLLNRAVTQLSGGQRQRVALARLLRQRPELGLADEPLSALDPVIARDVLDTLLSLPGCLISLHRPDLIHRFERVLGLRNGALVLDAAPETISNSQLEWLYRRS
;
A
#
# COMPACT_ATOMS: atom_id res chain seq x y z
N MET A 1 6.27 -7.17 -7.03
CA MET A 1 6.33 -8.45 -6.27
C MET A 1 5.04 -8.66 -5.50
N VAL A 2 4.61 -9.92 -5.36
CA VAL A 2 3.46 -10.28 -4.50
C VAL A 2 3.92 -11.09 -3.28
N LEU A 3 3.27 -10.86 -2.14
CA LEU A 3 3.50 -11.56 -0.88
C LEU A 3 2.28 -12.40 -0.53
N LEU A 4 2.44 -13.72 -0.51
CA LEU A 4 1.41 -14.70 -0.25
C LEU A 4 1.61 -15.40 1.11
N GLY A 5 0.55 -15.97 1.62
CA GLY A 5 0.55 -16.77 2.85
C GLY A 5 -0.79 -16.72 3.57
N ALA A 6 -1.04 -17.68 4.41
CA ALA A 6 -2.24 -17.75 5.25
C ALA A 6 -2.35 -16.52 6.18
N SER A 7 -3.54 -16.32 6.76
CA SER A 7 -3.71 -15.32 7.82
C SER A 7 -2.78 -15.68 9.00
N GLY A 8 -2.08 -14.67 9.54
CA GLY A 8 -1.07 -14.88 10.59
C GLY A 8 0.32 -15.36 10.11
N ALA A 9 0.54 -15.55 8.80
CA ALA A 9 1.84 -15.98 8.27
C ALA A 9 2.98 -14.95 8.43
N GLY A 10 2.68 -13.70 8.84
CA GLY A 10 3.67 -12.65 9.05
C GLY A 10 3.75 -11.59 7.93
N LYS A 11 2.79 -11.57 6.99
CA LYS A 11 2.79 -10.62 5.85
C LYS A 11 2.81 -9.16 6.29
N THR A 12 1.88 -8.77 7.17
CA THR A 12 1.81 -7.42 7.74
C THR A 12 3.09 -7.07 8.51
N THR A 13 3.65 -8.03 9.27
CA THR A 13 4.91 -7.84 10.01
C THR A 13 6.07 -7.55 9.04
N LEU A 14 6.17 -8.30 7.93
CA LEU A 14 7.20 -8.05 6.92
C LEU A 14 7.04 -6.66 6.30
N ILE A 15 5.81 -6.25 5.95
CA ILE A 15 5.53 -4.90 5.43
C ILE A 15 5.94 -3.82 6.46
N GLN A 16 5.65 -4.03 7.74
CA GLN A 16 6.04 -3.12 8.83
C GLN A 16 7.55 -3.03 9.03
N LEU A 17 8.27 -4.12 8.84
CA LEU A 17 9.73 -4.12 8.81
C LEU A 17 10.23 -3.31 7.62
N CYS A 18 9.72 -3.59 6.41
CA CYS A 18 10.15 -2.91 5.18
C CYS A 18 9.92 -1.39 5.20
N ASN A 19 8.88 -0.89 5.88
CA ASN A 19 8.62 0.56 5.98
C ASN A 19 9.22 1.21 7.24
N GLY A 20 9.91 0.42 8.08
CA GLY A 20 10.56 0.90 9.30
C GLY A 20 9.61 1.21 10.46
N SER A 21 8.33 0.82 10.39
CA SER A 21 7.39 0.95 11.51
C SER A 21 7.68 -0.06 12.62
N LEU A 22 8.34 -1.17 12.27
CA LEU A 22 8.83 -2.18 13.19
C LEU A 22 10.33 -2.33 13.01
N LYS A 23 11.07 -2.43 14.11
CA LYS A 23 12.49 -2.72 14.09
C LYS A 23 12.73 -4.23 14.15
N PRO A 24 13.68 -4.78 13.35
CA PRO A 24 14.03 -6.17 13.45
C PRO A 24 14.71 -6.47 14.80
N SER A 25 14.36 -7.58 15.42
CA SER A 25 15.03 -8.05 16.65
C SER A 25 16.43 -8.61 16.38
N LYS A 26 16.67 -9.08 15.16
CA LYS A 26 17.97 -9.57 14.66
C LYS A 26 18.07 -9.24 13.18
N GLY A 27 19.32 -9.07 12.69
CA GLY A 27 19.58 -8.70 11.31
C GLY A 27 19.41 -7.20 11.03
N SER A 28 19.44 -6.82 9.77
CA SER A 28 19.32 -5.44 9.30
C SER A 28 18.37 -5.36 8.11
N ILE A 29 17.83 -4.15 7.89
CA ILE A 29 17.06 -3.82 6.71
C ILE A 29 17.85 -2.78 5.94
N GLU A 30 17.99 -2.98 4.64
CA GLU A 30 18.70 -2.06 3.76
C GLU A 30 17.78 -1.57 2.65
N TRP A 31 17.91 -0.29 2.34
CA TRP A 31 17.29 0.35 1.20
C TRP A 31 18.38 0.90 0.27
N CYS A 32 18.44 0.40 -0.96
CA CYS A 32 19.47 0.77 -1.94
C CYS A 32 20.90 0.68 -1.37
N GLY A 33 21.20 -0.40 -0.62
CA GLY A 33 22.51 -0.65 -0.02
C GLY A 33 22.84 0.20 1.22
N GLN A 34 21.87 0.98 1.73
CA GLN A 34 22.03 1.76 2.96
C GLN A 34 21.17 1.17 4.09
N PRO A 35 21.68 1.06 5.32
CA PRO A 35 20.88 0.65 6.47
C PRO A 35 19.66 1.57 6.63
N PHE A 36 18.48 0.97 6.80
CA PHE A 36 17.22 1.72 6.89
C PHE A 36 17.24 2.80 7.98
N GLU A 37 17.94 2.52 9.07
CA GLU A 37 18.05 3.44 10.22
C GLU A 37 18.85 4.72 9.86
N SER A 38 19.81 4.62 8.94
CA SER A 38 20.63 5.75 8.46
C SER A 38 19.96 6.58 7.37
N LEU A 39 18.81 6.14 6.84
CA LEU A 39 18.11 6.86 5.78
C LEU A 39 17.68 8.24 6.22
N MET A 40 17.99 9.23 5.40
CA MET A 40 17.50 10.59 5.59
C MET A 40 15.97 10.66 5.40
N ARG A 41 15.35 11.69 5.94
CA ARG A 41 13.91 11.89 5.87
C ARG A 41 13.35 11.86 4.43
N HIS A 42 14.07 12.41 3.47
CA HIS A 42 13.64 12.40 2.06
C HIS A 42 13.66 10.99 1.45
N GLN A 43 14.66 10.15 1.79
CA GLN A 43 14.75 8.76 1.32
C GLN A 43 13.62 7.90 1.92
N ARG A 44 13.30 8.06 3.21
CA ARG A 44 12.16 7.35 3.84
C ARG A 44 10.81 7.70 3.20
N ARG A 45 10.68 8.89 2.59
CA ARG A 45 9.48 9.32 1.85
C ARG A 45 9.31 8.59 0.52
N SER A 46 10.38 8.02 -0.04
CA SER A 46 10.31 7.19 -1.24
C SER A 46 9.56 5.88 -0.99
N ILE A 47 9.35 5.50 0.27
CA ILE A 47 8.60 4.30 0.65
C ILE A 47 7.21 4.74 1.09
N GLY A 48 6.20 4.37 0.29
CA GLY A 48 4.80 4.61 0.61
C GLY A 48 4.15 3.34 1.12
N THR A 49 3.22 3.46 2.08
CA THR A 49 2.53 2.29 2.64
C THR A 49 1.02 2.46 2.60
N PHE A 50 0.35 1.48 2.01
CA PHE A 50 -1.08 1.25 2.17
C PHE A 50 -1.29 0.24 3.30
N TRP A 51 -2.04 0.65 4.32
CA TRP A 51 -2.29 -0.14 5.51
C TRP A 51 -3.63 -0.85 5.43
N GLN A 52 -3.72 -2.06 5.95
CA GLN A 52 -4.98 -2.82 6.00
C GLN A 52 -6.07 -2.09 6.81
N ASP A 53 -5.68 -1.39 7.90
CA ASP A 53 -6.55 -0.54 8.73
C ASP A 53 -6.82 0.85 8.12
N LEU A 54 -6.39 1.08 6.88
CA LEU A 54 -6.48 2.31 6.07
C LEU A 54 -5.83 3.55 6.68
N ARG A 55 -5.76 3.70 7.98
CA ARG A 55 -5.21 4.85 8.73
C ARG A 55 -5.67 6.21 8.18
N LEU A 56 -6.95 6.32 7.86
CA LEU A 56 -7.55 7.59 7.50
C LEU A 56 -7.85 8.39 8.76
N VAL A 57 -7.67 9.72 8.67
CA VAL A 57 -8.04 10.63 9.74
C VAL A 57 -9.54 10.94 9.59
N GLU A 58 -10.35 10.49 10.54
CA GLU A 58 -11.83 10.51 10.43
C GLU A 58 -12.40 11.92 10.43
N GLU A 59 -11.77 12.85 11.12
CA GLU A 59 -12.15 14.25 11.21
C GLU A 59 -11.85 15.03 9.92
N LEU A 60 -11.08 14.46 9.01
CA LEU A 60 -10.67 15.13 7.78
C LEU A 60 -11.54 14.71 6.59
N SER A 61 -11.68 15.62 5.64
CA SER A 61 -12.31 15.36 4.35
C SER A 61 -11.45 14.44 3.47
N VAL A 62 -12.03 13.94 2.37
CA VAL A 62 -11.33 13.13 1.36
C VAL A 62 -10.10 13.85 0.83
N VAL A 63 -10.21 15.12 0.42
CA VAL A 63 -9.09 15.89 -0.12
C VAL A 63 -7.97 16.06 0.90
N GLN A 64 -8.30 16.32 2.15
CA GLN A 64 -7.31 16.48 3.22
C GLN A 64 -6.58 15.15 3.52
N ASN A 65 -7.31 14.04 3.54
CA ASN A 65 -6.73 12.70 3.67
C ASN A 65 -5.80 12.35 2.49
N ILE A 66 -6.22 12.62 1.25
CA ILE A 66 -5.40 12.39 0.06
C ILE A 66 -4.13 13.25 0.12
N ASN A 67 -4.26 14.55 0.44
CA ASN A 67 -3.14 15.46 0.56
C ASN A 67 -2.16 15.10 1.68
N SER A 68 -2.61 14.38 2.72
CA SER A 68 -1.69 13.90 3.76
C SER A 68 -0.57 13.04 3.18
N GLY A 69 -0.78 12.35 2.06
CA GLY A 69 0.27 11.65 1.30
C GLY A 69 1.38 12.57 0.78
N ALA A 70 1.09 13.85 0.56
CA ALA A 70 2.07 14.82 0.09
C ALA A 70 2.83 15.55 1.21
N LEU A 71 2.45 15.37 2.49
CA LEU A 71 3.07 16.05 3.65
C LEU A 71 4.58 15.90 3.69
N GLY A 72 5.05 14.75 3.25
CA GLY A 72 6.49 14.49 3.16
C GLY A 72 7.24 15.47 2.25
N ARG A 73 6.62 16.05 1.22
CA ARG A 73 7.23 16.94 0.22
C ARG A 73 7.03 18.42 0.52
N HIS A 74 6.18 18.74 1.48
CA HIS A 74 5.83 20.11 1.85
C HIS A 74 6.25 20.42 3.29
N GLY A 75 6.34 21.70 3.62
CA GLY A 75 6.67 22.17 4.97
C GLY A 75 5.44 22.22 5.88
N VAL A 76 5.68 22.53 7.16
CA VAL A 76 4.65 22.64 8.20
C VAL A 76 3.55 23.64 7.85
N LEU A 77 3.90 24.77 7.24
CA LEU A 77 2.93 25.79 6.85
C LEU A 77 1.92 25.25 5.82
N TRP A 78 2.38 24.45 4.86
CA TRP A 78 1.49 23.80 3.90
C TRP A 78 0.58 22.79 4.61
N ALA A 79 1.13 22.00 5.56
CA ALA A 79 0.34 21.05 6.34
C ALA A 79 -0.79 21.74 7.11
N LEU A 80 -0.51 22.86 7.78
CA LEU A 80 -1.52 23.67 8.48
C LEU A 80 -2.58 24.23 7.51
N ARG A 81 -2.17 24.74 6.35
CA ARG A 81 -3.13 25.22 5.34
C ARG A 81 -4.00 24.10 4.80
N ASN A 82 -3.49 22.87 4.68
CA ASN A 82 -4.29 21.71 4.28
C ASN A 82 -5.40 21.37 5.29
N LEU A 83 -5.20 21.68 6.57
CA LEU A 83 -6.26 21.51 7.60
C LEU A 83 -7.35 22.59 7.50
N LEU A 84 -6.99 23.80 7.04
CA LEU A 84 -7.90 24.94 6.98
C LEU A 84 -8.68 25.06 5.67
N GLY A 85 -8.25 24.35 4.62
CA GLY A 85 -8.88 24.47 3.31
C GLY A 85 -8.46 23.41 2.30
N VAL A 86 -9.01 23.53 1.09
CA VAL A 86 -8.71 22.64 -0.02
C VAL A 86 -7.46 23.11 -0.74
N LEU A 87 -6.38 22.35 -0.63
CA LEU A 87 -5.13 22.59 -1.37
C LEU A 87 -4.98 21.56 -2.49
N ASP A 88 -4.25 21.93 -3.53
CA ASP A 88 -3.83 21.05 -4.63
C ASP A 88 -4.99 20.19 -5.20
N LYS A 89 -6.15 20.81 -5.38
CA LYS A 89 -7.40 20.15 -5.82
C LYS A 89 -7.19 19.29 -7.07
N ASP A 90 -6.52 19.82 -8.08
CA ASP A 90 -6.31 19.12 -9.36
C ASP A 90 -5.44 17.87 -9.20
N ALA A 91 -4.42 17.95 -8.36
CA ALA A 91 -3.58 16.79 -8.04
C ALA A 91 -4.37 15.71 -7.28
N CYS A 92 -5.27 16.11 -6.38
CA CYS A 92 -6.17 15.17 -5.71
C CYS A 92 -7.17 14.55 -6.68
N LEU A 93 -7.79 15.33 -7.55
CA LEU A 93 -8.71 14.83 -8.58
C LEU A 93 -8.02 13.85 -9.53
N THR A 94 -6.75 14.09 -9.86
CA THR A 94 -5.98 13.18 -10.72
C THR A 94 -5.84 11.80 -10.07
N VAL A 95 -5.38 11.72 -8.81
CA VAL A 95 -5.25 10.43 -8.12
C VAL A 95 -6.61 9.79 -7.79
N MET A 96 -7.66 10.58 -7.56
CA MET A 96 -9.02 10.07 -7.39
C MET A 96 -9.50 9.32 -8.64
N ARG A 97 -9.25 9.86 -9.85
CA ARG A 97 -9.61 9.18 -11.11
C ARG A 97 -8.86 7.86 -11.26
N GLN A 98 -7.57 7.80 -10.91
CA GLN A 98 -6.77 6.58 -11.00
C GLN A 98 -7.31 5.43 -10.12
N VAL A 99 -8.02 5.75 -9.05
CA VAL A 99 -8.63 4.77 -8.14
C VAL A 99 -10.16 4.71 -8.27
N HIS A 100 -10.72 5.23 -9.36
CA HIS A 100 -12.17 5.26 -9.62
C HIS A 100 -13.01 5.87 -8.49
N LEU A 101 -12.49 6.89 -7.83
CA LEU A 101 -13.21 7.64 -6.80
C LEU A 101 -13.85 8.88 -7.41
N GLU A 102 -15.16 9.04 -7.21
CA GLU A 102 -15.90 10.14 -7.81
C GLU A 102 -15.44 11.52 -7.30
N PRO A 103 -15.26 12.51 -8.20
CA PRO A 103 -14.89 13.87 -7.84
C PRO A 103 -15.84 14.56 -6.86
N SER A 104 -17.12 14.21 -6.89
CA SER A 104 -18.16 14.73 -5.99
C SER A 104 -17.89 14.45 -4.51
N LEU A 105 -17.07 13.43 -4.21
CA LEU A 105 -16.71 13.03 -2.85
C LEU A 105 -15.58 13.88 -2.25
N LEU A 106 -14.92 14.74 -3.03
CA LEU A 106 -13.69 15.45 -2.65
C LEU A 106 -13.77 16.13 -1.27
N ASN A 107 -14.88 16.79 -1.00
CA ASN A 107 -15.08 17.56 0.23
C ASN A 107 -15.85 16.80 1.33
N ARG A 108 -16.26 15.54 1.07
CA ARG A 108 -16.96 14.75 2.09
C ARG A 108 -16.02 14.31 3.20
N ALA A 109 -16.55 14.21 4.41
CA ALA A 109 -15.86 13.54 5.51
C ALA A 109 -15.71 12.05 5.20
N VAL A 110 -14.55 11.46 5.52
CA VAL A 110 -14.31 10.03 5.23
C VAL A 110 -15.22 9.09 6.01
N THR A 111 -15.79 9.54 7.13
CA THR A 111 -16.80 8.81 7.91
C THR A 111 -18.11 8.57 7.14
N GLN A 112 -18.42 9.41 6.15
CA GLN A 112 -19.61 9.30 5.31
C GLN A 112 -19.45 8.37 4.10
N LEU A 113 -18.27 7.76 3.95
CA LEU A 113 -17.92 6.91 2.83
C LEU A 113 -18.17 5.44 3.13
N SER A 114 -18.51 4.67 2.09
CA SER A 114 -18.52 3.21 2.16
C SER A 114 -17.11 2.64 2.39
N GLY A 115 -17.00 1.39 2.85
CA GLY A 115 -15.71 0.72 3.05
C GLY A 115 -14.81 0.74 1.81
N GLY A 116 -15.38 0.41 0.64
CA GLY A 116 -14.65 0.46 -0.63
C GLY A 116 -14.24 1.87 -1.06
N GLN A 117 -15.06 2.90 -0.76
CA GLN A 117 -14.67 4.29 -1.00
C GLN A 117 -13.53 4.72 -0.08
N ARG A 118 -13.59 4.36 1.21
CA ARG A 118 -12.51 4.61 2.18
C ARG A 118 -11.20 3.96 1.74
N GLN A 119 -11.26 2.72 1.25
CA GLN A 119 -10.10 2.02 0.73
C GLN A 119 -9.48 2.75 -0.47
N ARG A 120 -10.31 3.22 -1.41
CA ARG A 120 -9.86 4.03 -2.55
C ARG A 120 -9.28 5.38 -2.15
N VAL A 121 -9.78 6.03 -1.09
CA VAL A 121 -9.14 7.24 -0.52
C VAL A 121 -7.74 6.93 0.01
N ALA A 122 -7.56 5.83 0.73
CA ALA A 122 -6.24 5.41 1.22
C ALA A 122 -5.26 5.09 0.08
N LEU A 123 -5.74 4.48 -1.02
CA LEU A 123 -4.94 4.26 -2.24
C LEU A 123 -4.58 5.58 -2.92
N ALA A 124 -5.53 6.50 -3.08
CA ALA A 124 -5.28 7.82 -3.64
C ALA A 124 -4.25 8.61 -2.81
N ARG A 125 -4.27 8.45 -1.49
CA ARG A 125 -3.24 9.01 -0.58
C ARG A 125 -1.86 8.42 -0.85
N LEU A 126 -1.75 7.11 -1.06
CA LEU A 126 -0.50 6.44 -1.44
C LEU A 126 0.03 6.99 -2.76
N LEU A 127 -0.81 7.07 -3.80
CA LEU A 127 -0.43 7.61 -5.10
C LEU A 127 -0.03 9.09 -5.02
N ARG A 128 -0.71 9.86 -4.17
CA ARG A 128 -0.39 11.29 -3.93
C ARG A 128 1.00 11.46 -3.29
N GLN A 129 1.50 10.47 -2.58
CA GLN A 129 2.87 10.44 -2.05
C GLN A 129 3.90 10.32 -3.17
N ARG A 130 3.58 9.70 -4.32
CA ARG A 130 4.50 9.35 -5.44
C ARG A 130 5.70 8.54 -4.95
N PRO A 131 5.48 7.38 -4.35
CA PRO A 131 6.56 6.57 -3.81
C PRO A 131 7.38 5.92 -4.92
N GLU A 132 8.66 5.64 -4.65
CA GLU A 132 9.51 4.76 -5.47
C GLU A 132 9.23 3.29 -5.16
N LEU A 133 8.87 2.98 -3.89
CA LEU A 133 8.38 1.68 -3.44
C LEU A 133 7.02 1.82 -2.78
N GLY A 134 6.00 1.20 -3.37
CA GLY A 134 4.70 1.02 -2.76
C GLY A 134 4.64 -0.29 -1.98
N LEU A 135 4.37 -0.23 -0.68
CA LEU A 135 4.07 -1.37 0.17
C LEU A 135 2.57 -1.40 0.42
N ALA A 136 1.88 -2.47 0.04
CA ALA A 136 0.43 -2.52 0.17
C ALA A 136 -0.02 -3.81 0.87
N ASP A 137 -0.70 -3.64 2.00
CA ASP A 137 -1.25 -4.74 2.78
C ASP A 137 -2.74 -4.93 2.45
N GLU A 138 -3.03 -5.98 1.68
CA GLU A 138 -4.37 -6.38 1.23
C GLU A 138 -5.19 -5.25 0.56
N PRO A 139 -4.62 -4.53 -0.42
CA PRO A 139 -5.23 -3.32 -0.98
C PRO A 139 -6.51 -3.58 -1.79
N LEU A 140 -6.85 -4.84 -2.08
CA LEU A 140 -7.98 -5.23 -2.92
C LEU A 140 -9.14 -5.86 -2.15
N SER A 141 -9.05 -6.01 -0.83
CA SER A 141 -9.94 -6.86 -0.01
C SER A 141 -11.41 -6.39 0.00
N ALA A 142 -11.67 -5.07 -0.11
CA ALA A 142 -13.02 -4.50 -0.06
C ALA A 142 -13.48 -3.92 -1.41
N LEU A 143 -12.83 -4.33 -2.52
CA LEU A 143 -13.14 -3.86 -3.87
C LEU A 143 -13.86 -4.95 -4.67
N ASP A 144 -14.79 -4.52 -5.52
CA ASP A 144 -15.35 -5.41 -6.51
C ASP A 144 -14.28 -5.84 -7.55
N PRO A 145 -14.48 -6.99 -8.25
CA PRO A 145 -13.45 -7.56 -9.11
C PRO A 145 -13.00 -6.65 -10.26
N VAL A 146 -13.85 -5.78 -10.78
CA VAL A 146 -13.52 -4.87 -11.89
C VAL A 146 -12.60 -3.78 -11.37
N ILE A 147 -13.01 -3.07 -10.31
CA ILE A 147 -12.21 -2.01 -9.69
C ILE A 147 -10.90 -2.58 -9.12
N ALA A 148 -10.92 -3.79 -8.55
CA ALA A 148 -9.72 -4.43 -8.03
C ALA A 148 -8.64 -4.64 -9.10
N ARG A 149 -9.02 -4.96 -10.34
CA ARG A 149 -8.07 -5.08 -11.47
C ARG A 149 -7.43 -3.74 -11.81
N ASP A 150 -8.23 -2.69 -11.97
CA ASP A 150 -7.75 -1.37 -12.35
C ASP A 150 -6.85 -0.75 -11.25
N VAL A 151 -7.21 -0.98 -9.98
CA VAL A 151 -6.40 -0.58 -8.84
C VAL A 151 -5.08 -1.36 -8.80
N LEU A 152 -5.12 -2.67 -9.08
CA LEU A 152 -3.90 -3.47 -9.17
C LEU A 152 -2.99 -2.97 -10.28
N ASP A 153 -3.53 -2.65 -11.47
CA ASP A 153 -2.76 -2.08 -12.58
C ASP A 153 -2.11 -0.75 -12.19
N THR A 154 -2.84 0.09 -11.47
CA THR A 154 -2.32 1.34 -10.94
C THR A 154 -1.18 1.12 -9.94
N LEU A 155 -1.28 0.14 -9.04
CA LEU A 155 -0.21 -0.21 -8.09
C LEU A 155 1.02 -0.80 -8.80
N LEU A 156 0.80 -1.64 -9.82
CA LEU A 156 1.87 -2.24 -10.63
C LEU A 156 2.60 -1.22 -11.51
N SER A 157 2.00 -0.06 -11.79
CA SER A 157 2.64 1.04 -12.52
C SER A 157 3.63 1.86 -11.66
N LEU A 158 3.67 1.64 -10.35
CA LEU A 158 4.70 2.24 -9.49
C LEU A 158 6.10 1.69 -9.84
N PRO A 159 7.17 2.47 -9.65
CA PRO A 159 8.55 2.03 -9.95
C PRO A 159 8.92 0.73 -9.23
N GLY A 160 8.41 0.52 -8.02
CA GLY A 160 8.52 -0.72 -7.27
C GLY A 160 7.30 -0.94 -6.40
N CYS A 161 6.85 -2.20 -6.26
CA CYS A 161 5.77 -2.53 -5.36
C CYS A 161 5.95 -3.91 -4.70
N LEU A 162 5.53 -4.00 -3.43
CA LEU A 162 5.33 -5.24 -2.70
C LEU A 162 3.89 -5.26 -2.19
N ILE A 163 3.09 -6.18 -2.68
CA ILE A 163 1.65 -6.23 -2.41
C ILE A 163 1.32 -7.56 -1.72
N SER A 164 0.76 -7.52 -0.52
CA SER A 164 0.21 -8.73 0.09
C SER A 164 -1.19 -9.00 -0.46
N LEU A 165 -1.45 -10.25 -0.84
CA LEU A 165 -2.73 -10.69 -1.35
C LEU A 165 -3.15 -12.02 -0.72
N HIS A 166 -4.47 -12.22 -0.60
CA HIS A 166 -5.09 -13.52 -0.33
C HIS A 166 -5.59 -14.23 -1.61
N ARG A 167 -5.25 -13.69 -2.79
CA ARG A 167 -5.74 -14.14 -4.09
C ARG A 167 -4.60 -14.73 -4.92
N PRO A 168 -4.34 -16.04 -4.80
CA PRO A 168 -3.30 -16.70 -5.57
C PRO A 168 -3.56 -16.73 -7.08
N ASP A 169 -4.82 -16.55 -7.51
CA ASP A 169 -5.20 -16.40 -8.92
C ASP A 169 -4.56 -15.19 -9.62
N LEU A 170 -4.11 -14.20 -8.88
CA LEU A 170 -3.49 -12.98 -9.41
C LEU A 170 -1.96 -13.05 -9.53
N ILE A 171 -1.31 -14.16 -9.17
CA ILE A 171 0.16 -14.25 -9.15
C ILE A 171 0.80 -13.95 -10.52
N HIS A 172 0.11 -14.34 -11.61
CA HIS A 172 0.59 -14.12 -12.99
C HIS A 172 0.71 -12.64 -13.40
N ARG A 173 0.21 -11.73 -12.57
CA ARG A 173 0.34 -10.29 -12.75
C ARG A 173 1.67 -9.74 -12.20
N PHE A 174 2.47 -10.57 -11.56
CA PHE A 174 3.69 -10.18 -10.87
C PHE A 174 4.90 -10.92 -11.44
N GLU A 175 6.06 -10.29 -11.35
CA GLU A 175 7.34 -10.88 -11.79
C GLU A 175 7.96 -11.82 -10.73
N ARG A 176 7.58 -11.66 -9.48
CA ARG A 176 8.16 -12.43 -8.36
C ARG A 176 7.11 -12.64 -7.26
N VAL A 177 7.08 -13.87 -6.76
CA VAL A 177 6.18 -14.32 -5.71
C VAL A 177 6.99 -14.70 -4.48
N LEU A 178 6.66 -14.09 -3.36
CA LEU A 178 7.20 -14.40 -2.03
C LEU A 178 6.12 -15.12 -1.23
N GLY A 179 6.43 -16.28 -0.69
CA GLY A 179 5.50 -17.05 0.15
C GLY A 179 5.97 -17.10 1.60
N LEU A 180 5.13 -16.63 2.51
CA LEU A 180 5.36 -16.72 3.96
C LEU A 180 4.52 -17.81 4.59
N ARG A 181 5.15 -18.61 5.46
CA ARG A 181 4.49 -19.60 6.31
C ARG A 181 5.11 -19.59 7.71
N ASN A 182 4.30 -19.43 8.74
CA ASN A 182 4.74 -19.41 10.14
C ASN A 182 5.92 -18.44 10.40
N GLY A 183 5.88 -17.25 9.79
CA GLY A 183 6.91 -16.22 9.94
C GLY A 183 8.19 -16.45 9.12
N ALA A 184 8.27 -17.55 8.36
CA ALA A 184 9.41 -17.83 7.52
C ALA A 184 9.11 -17.63 6.03
N LEU A 185 10.10 -17.13 5.26
CA LEU A 185 10.05 -17.11 3.80
C LEU A 185 10.32 -18.53 3.29
N VAL A 186 9.31 -19.16 2.71
CA VAL A 186 9.36 -20.54 2.25
C VAL A 186 9.28 -20.68 0.74
N LEU A 187 8.92 -19.61 0.05
CA LEU A 187 8.84 -19.53 -1.41
C LEU A 187 9.38 -18.19 -1.88
N ASP A 188 10.24 -18.22 -2.88
CA ASP A 188 10.77 -17.06 -3.59
C ASP A 188 11.03 -17.48 -5.03
N ALA A 189 10.10 -17.17 -5.93
CA ALA A 189 10.12 -17.72 -7.28
C ALA A 189 9.38 -16.83 -8.29
N ALA A 190 9.62 -17.05 -9.58
CA ALA A 190 8.81 -16.52 -10.66
C ALA A 190 7.44 -17.25 -10.70
N PRO A 191 6.33 -16.57 -10.99
CA PRO A 191 5.00 -17.16 -10.94
C PRO A 191 4.82 -18.42 -11.82
N GLU A 192 5.51 -18.50 -12.95
CA GLU A 192 5.44 -19.60 -13.90
C GLU A 192 6.03 -20.90 -13.34
N THR A 193 6.89 -20.80 -12.34
CA THR A 193 7.58 -21.95 -11.73
C THR A 193 6.83 -22.54 -10.54
N ILE A 194 5.72 -21.89 -10.13
CA ILE A 194 5.00 -22.27 -8.92
C ILE A 194 3.87 -23.23 -9.27
N SER A 195 3.89 -24.41 -8.68
CA SER A 195 2.83 -25.39 -8.83
C SER A 195 1.63 -25.11 -7.94
N ASN A 196 0.44 -25.58 -8.35
CA ASN A 196 -0.76 -25.49 -7.52
C ASN A 196 -0.58 -26.16 -6.15
N SER A 197 0.15 -27.27 -6.08
CA SER A 197 0.43 -27.98 -4.83
C SER A 197 1.28 -27.15 -3.86
N GLN A 198 2.21 -26.33 -4.36
CA GLN A 198 2.98 -25.38 -3.54
C GLN A 198 2.10 -24.26 -2.99
N LEU A 199 1.18 -23.72 -3.82
CA LEU A 199 0.20 -22.73 -3.38
C LEU A 199 -0.72 -23.32 -2.31
N GLU A 200 -1.30 -24.48 -2.54
CA GLU A 200 -2.16 -25.16 -1.56
C GLU A 200 -1.41 -25.38 -0.24
N TRP A 201 -0.17 -25.87 -0.30
CA TRP A 201 0.67 -26.09 0.87
C TRP A 201 0.92 -24.78 1.64
N LEU A 202 1.13 -23.66 0.94
CA LEU A 202 1.35 -22.35 1.56
C LEU A 202 0.15 -21.89 2.41
N TYR A 203 -1.06 -22.25 2.00
CA TYR A 203 -2.31 -21.86 2.69
C TYR A 203 -2.86 -22.92 3.64
N ARG A 204 -2.31 -24.13 3.63
CA ARG A 204 -2.75 -25.21 4.52
C ARG A 204 -2.40 -24.84 5.98
N ARG A 205 -3.43 -24.81 6.83
CA ARG A 205 -3.23 -24.58 8.28
C ARG A 205 -2.34 -25.68 8.84
N SER A 206 -1.37 -25.29 9.69
CA SER A 206 -0.51 -26.21 10.46
C SER A 206 -1.32 -26.88 11.54
#